data_414cf3b6d52aaa84828c80893075ae73
#
_entry.id   414cf3b6d52aaa84828c80893075ae73
#
_cell.length_a   1.000
_cell.length_b   1.000
_cell.length_c   1.000
_cell.angle_alpha   90.00
_cell.angle_beta   90.00
_cell.angle_gamma   90.00
#
_symmetry.space_group_name_H-M   'P 1'
#
loop_
_entity.id
_entity.type
_entity.pdbx_description
1 polymer ?
#
loop_
_entity_poly.entity_id
_entity_poly.type
_entity_poly.pdbx_seq_one_letter_code
_entity_poly.pdbx_strand_id
1 'polypeptide(L)'
;MRLKRFATTNPMGSGLNYHPSFDKTQLQGWKSMHKEKDLPYQAWKAHVQHGLDHGLTAADSVQDREISTFVRGELPHFAGINTFMKAPFCEDIHLVGQYDAAILGVPFDGGTTYRPGTRFGPQGIRKISALYTPYNYELGVDLREQMNLCDAGDVFVIPANIEKTFDQISRGMGHIFASGALPIVLGGDHSIGFATVRGIAEHTDKKIGIIHFDRHADIQEKDLDERMHTTPWFHATNLPNVPAKNLVQIGIGGWQVPRPAVKEARKRGTTILTMNDVTTLGLEKTAEIALETAWDGVDAVYLSFDIDSVDCGFVPGTGWPEPGGFLPREILYLLGAVAKEGICGMEVVEVSPPYDQSEITALLATRAVVDVLGTLVAYGKLGSHKSIIRGWGA
;
A
#
# COMPACT_ATOMS: atom_id res chain seq x y z
N MET A 1 21.27 -12.29 -55.88
CA MET A 1 20.07 -13.14 -56.02
C MET A 1 18.94 -12.46 -55.23
N ARG A 2 17.82 -12.15 -55.89
CA ARG A 2 16.81 -11.17 -55.49
C ARG A 2 15.96 -11.64 -54.31
N LEU A 3 15.79 -10.76 -53.33
CA LEU A 3 14.75 -10.85 -52.26
C LEU A 3 13.38 -10.53 -52.89
N LYS A 4 12.45 -11.45 -52.81
CA LYS A 4 11.04 -11.25 -53.15
C LYS A 4 10.27 -10.79 -51.91
N ARG A 5 9.59 -9.65 -52.04
CA ARG A 5 8.53 -9.16 -51.15
C ARG A 5 7.33 -10.09 -51.22
N PHE A 6 6.78 -10.45 -50.06
CA PHE A 6 5.41 -10.94 -49.98
C PHE A 6 4.55 -9.86 -49.34
N ALA A 7 3.67 -9.31 -50.13
CA ALA A 7 2.49 -8.59 -49.68
C ALA A 7 1.36 -9.61 -49.51
N THR A 8 0.70 -9.61 -48.38
CA THR A 8 -0.62 -10.21 -48.29
C THR A 8 -1.56 -9.27 -47.54
N THR A 9 -2.64 -9.08 -48.16
CA THR A 9 -3.80 -8.24 -47.97
C THR A 9 -4.57 -8.58 -46.70
N ASN A 10 -5.03 -7.50 -46.04
CA ASN A 10 -6.07 -7.51 -45.02
C ASN A 10 -7.45 -7.88 -45.62
N PRO A 11 -8.35 -8.55 -44.88
CA PRO A 11 -9.62 -7.88 -44.74
C PRO A 11 -10.31 -8.06 -43.37
N MET A 12 -11.12 -7.06 -43.07
CA MET A 12 -12.20 -6.93 -42.05
C MET A 12 -11.75 -6.71 -40.62
N GLY A 13 -11.96 -5.61 -39.99
CA GLY A 13 -13.07 -4.63 -40.05
C GLY A 13 -13.85 -4.71 -38.76
N SER A 14 -13.46 -3.90 -37.75
CA SER A 14 -14.37 -3.25 -36.82
C SER A 14 -13.53 -2.28 -35.97
N GLY A 15 -13.78 -1.02 -36.17
CA GLY A 15 -13.01 0.05 -35.57
C GLY A 15 -13.35 0.26 -34.11
N LEU A 16 -12.31 0.54 -33.35
CA LEU A 16 -12.39 1.44 -32.19
C LEU A 16 -11.22 2.40 -32.35
N ASN A 17 -11.47 3.46 -33.12
CA ASN A 17 -10.63 4.65 -33.11
C ASN A 17 -10.86 5.40 -31.81
N TYR A 18 -10.07 5.12 -30.78
CA TYR A 18 -9.89 6.02 -29.67
C TYR A 18 -8.71 6.94 -30.00
N HIS A 19 -8.96 7.97 -30.80
CA HIS A 19 -8.18 9.19 -30.80
C HIS A 19 -8.90 10.15 -29.85
N PRO A 20 -8.36 10.47 -28.68
CA PRO A 20 -8.77 11.68 -28.01
C PRO A 20 -8.30 12.81 -28.93
N SER A 21 -9.26 13.53 -29.51
CA SER A 21 -9.02 14.82 -30.15
C SER A 21 -8.51 15.77 -29.06
N PHE A 22 -7.20 15.89 -28.93
CA PHE A 22 -6.60 16.93 -28.11
C PHE A 22 -7.02 18.27 -28.67
N ASP A 23 -7.93 18.94 -27.99
CA ASP A 23 -8.32 20.29 -28.31
C ASP A 23 -7.11 21.20 -28.09
N LYS A 24 -6.71 21.90 -29.16
CA LYS A 24 -5.58 22.85 -29.13
C LYS A 24 -5.76 23.96 -28.08
N THR A 25 -7.00 24.25 -27.68
CA THR A 25 -7.33 25.18 -26.60
C THR A 25 -6.96 24.63 -25.23
N GLN A 26 -7.09 23.31 -25.00
CA GLN A 26 -6.62 22.66 -23.78
C GLN A 26 -5.10 22.67 -23.67
N LEU A 27 -4.40 22.51 -24.80
CA LEU A 27 -2.92 22.62 -24.86
C LEU A 27 -2.42 24.05 -24.60
N GLN A 28 -3.19 25.08 -25.00
CA GLN A 28 -2.87 26.46 -24.66
C GLN A 28 -3.15 26.79 -23.21
N GLY A 29 -4.22 26.25 -22.62
CA GLY A 29 -4.52 26.33 -21.21
C GLY A 29 -3.46 25.64 -20.35
N TRP A 30 -3.02 24.43 -20.77
CA TRP A 30 -1.95 23.69 -20.09
C TRP A 30 -0.60 24.44 -20.13
N LYS A 31 -0.24 25.00 -21.30
CA LYS A 31 0.98 25.84 -21.44
C LYS A 31 0.92 27.15 -20.66
N SER A 32 -0.28 27.67 -20.38
CA SER A 32 -0.44 28.90 -19.56
C SER A 32 -0.38 28.62 -18.05
N MET A 33 -0.82 27.43 -17.61
CA MET A 33 -0.70 27.01 -16.22
C MET A 33 0.74 26.60 -15.84
N HIS A 34 1.51 26.11 -16.81
CA HIS A 34 2.90 25.68 -16.61
C HIS A 34 3.92 26.70 -17.14
N LYS A 35 3.55 27.96 -17.29
CA LYS A 35 4.57 29.02 -17.30
C LYS A 35 5.12 29.10 -15.87
N GLU A 36 6.19 28.32 -15.59
CA GLU A 36 7.14 28.71 -14.58
C GLU A 36 7.38 30.22 -14.81
N LYS A 37 7.11 31.01 -13.80
CA LYS A 37 7.60 32.38 -13.80
C LYS A 37 9.11 32.22 -13.82
N ASP A 38 9.73 32.45 -14.98
CA ASP A 38 11.18 32.56 -15.09
C ASP A 38 11.62 33.59 -14.04
N LEU A 39 12.05 33.09 -12.89
CA LEU A 39 12.69 33.96 -11.90
C LEU A 39 13.86 34.59 -12.62
N PRO A 40 14.05 35.92 -12.57
CA PRO A 40 15.19 36.55 -13.17
C PRO A 40 16.46 35.79 -12.75
N TYR A 41 17.36 35.49 -13.66
CA TYR A 41 18.59 34.72 -13.41
C TYR A 41 19.32 35.15 -12.13
N GLN A 42 19.32 36.45 -11.83
CA GLN A 42 19.93 37.00 -10.62
C GLN A 42 19.20 36.56 -9.33
N ALA A 43 17.87 36.53 -9.35
CA ALA A 43 17.07 36.06 -8.22
C ALA A 43 17.26 34.55 -8.00
N TRP A 44 17.29 33.75 -9.08
CA TRP A 44 17.58 32.33 -9.02
C TRP A 44 18.98 32.08 -8.47
N LYS A 45 20.01 32.82 -8.96
CA LYS A 45 21.36 32.69 -8.47
C LYS A 45 21.51 33.05 -7.00
N ALA A 46 20.81 34.08 -6.54
CA ALA A 46 20.80 34.48 -5.13
C ALA A 46 20.15 33.40 -4.26
N HIS A 47 19.05 32.79 -4.72
CA HIS A 47 18.37 31.70 -4.03
C HIS A 47 19.26 30.44 -3.92
N VAL A 48 19.93 30.05 -5.00
CA VAL A 48 20.89 28.95 -4.98
C VAL A 48 22.07 29.23 -4.05
N GLN A 49 22.62 30.45 -4.10
CA GLN A 49 23.72 30.86 -3.22
C GLN A 49 23.28 30.82 -1.76
N HIS A 50 22.09 31.35 -1.44
CA HIS A 50 21.53 31.27 -0.10
C HIS A 50 21.41 29.79 0.38
N GLY A 51 20.96 28.92 -0.48
CA GLY A 51 20.89 27.48 -0.18
C GLY A 51 22.28 26.88 0.10
N LEU A 52 23.28 27.23 -0.70
CA LEU A 52 24.66 26.78 -0.51
C LEU A 52 25.28 27.32 0.75
N ASP A 53 25.05 28.60 1.07
CA ASP A 53 25.60 29.26 2.24
C ASP A 53 25.01 28.74 3.56
N HIS A 54 23.78 28.23 3.50
CA HIS A 54 23.03 27.76 4.67
C HIS A 54 22.80 26.24 4.67
N GLY A 55 23.50 25.49 3.84
CA GLY A 55 23.32 24.08 3.68
C GLY A 55 22.13 23.77 2.74
N LEU A 56 21.36 22.74 3.00
CA LEU A 56 20.27 22.35 2.12
C LEU A 56 19.09 23.32 2.21
N THR A 57 18.61 23.77 1.05
CA THR A 57 17.42 24.63 0.96
C THR A 57 16.14 23.95 1.45
N ALA A 58 16.09 22.60 1.43
CA ALA A 58 14.97 21.83 1.92
C ALA A 58 14.87 21.74 3.45
N ALA A 59 15.84 22.28 4.18
CA ALA A 59 15.92 22.13 5.63
C ALA A 59 15.26 23.28 6.38
N ASP A 60 13.99 23.58 6.12
CA ASP A 60 13.26 24.63 6.87
C ASP A 60 13.15 24.31 8.37
N SER A 61 13.21 23.02 8.73
CA SER A 61 13.24 22.56 10.11
C SER A 61 14.57 22.79 10.83
N VAL A 62 15.67 23.07 10.10
CA VAL A 62 17.01 23.30 10.68
C VAL A 62 17.16 24.79 11.01
N GLN A 63 17.07 25.11 12.30
CA GLN A 63 17.24 26.48 12.79
C GLN A 63 18.72 26.91 12.83
N ASP A 64 19.58 25.97 13.21
CA ASP A 64 21.01 26.19 13.28
C ASP A 64 21.68 25.81 11.96
N ARG A 65 22.29 26.80 11.30
CA ARG A 65 23.01 26.61 10.02
C ARG A 65 24.54 26.53 10.19
N GLU A 66 25.02 26.67 11.38
CA GLU A 66 26.45 26.46 11.67
C GLU A 66 26.75 24.96 11.77
N ILE A 67 25.80 24.18 12.33
CA ILE A 67 25.91 22.73 12.44
C ILE A 67 24.75 22.12 11.65
N SER A 68 24.97 21.87 10.35
CA SER A 68 23.93 21.35 9.45
C SER A 68 23.84 19.82 9.51
N THR A 69 22.64 19.33 9.73
CA THR A 69 22.30 17.88 9.72
C THR A 69 21.13 17.60 8.81
N PHE A 70 21.08 16.39 8.22
CA PHE A 70 19.89 15.90 7.53
C PHE A 70 18.88 15.38 8.54
N VAL A 71 17.66 15.88 8.48
CA VAL A 71 16.55 15.48 9.33
C VAL A 71 15.43 14.82 8.52
N ARG A 72 14.38 14.37 9.21
CA ARG A 72 13.17 13.83 8.55
C ARG A 72 12.54 14.88 7.64
N GLY A 73 11.95 14.40 6.55
CA GLY A 73 11.26 15.25 5.58
C GLY A 73 12.16 15.96 4.59
N GLU A 74 13.47 15.81 4.72
CA GLU A 74 14.46 16.45 3.86
C GLU A 74 15.04 15.49 2.83
N LEU A 75 15.36 16.02 1.67
CA LEU A 75 16.22 15.36 0.69
C LEU A 75 17.69 15.69 1.01
N PRO A 76 18.63 14.84 0.66
CA PRO A 76 18.51 13.68 -0.23
C PRO A 76 18.04 12.40 0.47
N HIS A 77 17.45 11.49 -0.32
CA HIS A 77 16.93 10.21 0.15
C HIS A 77 17.96 9.28 0.82
N PHE A 78 19.24 9.45 0.52
CA PHE A 78 20.33 8.62 1.07
C PHE A 78 20.74 9.00 2.50
N ALA A 79 20.15 10.04 3.07
CA ALA A 79 20.55 10.58 4.38
C ALA A 79 19.35 10.83 5.30
N GLY A 80 19.61 11.14 6.55
CA GLY A 80 18.60 11.43 7.57
C GLY A 80 17.94 10.18 8.15
N ILE A 81 16.87 10.38 8.92
CA ILE A 81 16.12 9.31 9.58
C ILE A 81 15.04 8.80 8.63
N ASN A 82 15.00 7.50 8.38
CA ASN A 82 14.03 6.87 7.50
C ASN A 82 12.72 6.57 8.23
N THR A 83 11.82 7.53 8.24
CA THR A 83 10.37 7.29 8.35
C THR A 83 9.81 7.04 6.95
N PHE A 84 8.58 6.52 6.85
CA PHE A 84 7.95 6.29 5.55
C PHE A 84 7.82 7.61 4.76
N MET A 85 8.40 7.67 3.56
CA MET A 85 8.49 8.87 2.72
C MET A 85 9.05 10.11 3.44
N LYS A 86 9.88 9.93 4.48
CA LYS A 86 10.37 11.01 5.36
C LYS A 86 9.22 11.78 6.06
N ALA A 87 8.04 11.20 6.20
CA ALA A 87 6.92 11.80 6.94
C ALA A 87 7.30 12.09 8.41
N PRO A 88 6.65 13.04 9.07
CA PRO A 88 6.86 13.30 10.49
C PRO A 88 6.71 12.04 11.34
N PHE A 89 7.60 11.85 12.29
CA PHE A 89 7.47 10.79 13.28
C PHE A 89 6.52 11.22 14.39
N CYS A 90 5.46 10.45 14.60
CA CYS A 90 4.51 10.64 15.68
C CYS A 90 5.03 9.90 16.93
N GLU A 91 5.89 10.56 17.71
CA GLU A 91 6.50 9.96 18.90
C GLU A 91 5.47 9.68 20.01
N ASP A 92 4.52 10.58 20.19
CA ASP A 92 3.38 10.37 21.08
C ASP A 92 2.16 9.88 20.28
N ILE A 93 1.88 8.58 20.38
CA ILE A 93 0.76 7.94 19.68
C ILE A 93 -0.62 8.56 20.01
N HIS A 94 -0.76 9.24 21.16
CA HIS A 94 -2.00 9.93 21.52
C HIS A 94 -2.30 11.14 20.62
N LEU A 95 -1.30 11.63 19.90
CA LEU A 95 -1.45 12.74 18.95
C LEU A 95 -1.78 12.27 17.52
N VAL A 96 -1.90 10.97 17.29
CA VAL A 96 -2.11 10.40 15.94
C VAL A 96 -3.39 10.90 15.27
N GLY A 97 -4.41 11.27 16.04
CA GLY A 97 -5.66 11.83 15.53
C GLY A 97 -5.53 13.21 14.88
N GLN A 98 -4.34 13.83 14.89
CA GLN A 98 -4.04 15.06 14.15
C GLN A 98 -3.66 14.81 12.69
N TYR A 99 -3.54 13.53 12.30
CA TYR A 99 -3.16 13.11 10.96
C TYR A 99 -4.32 12.44 10.24
N ASP A 100 -4.34 12.54 8.92
CA ASP A 100 -5.32 11.85 8.07
C ASP A 100 -5.01 10.34 7.96
N ALA A 101 -3.72 9.99 7.95
CA ALA A 101 -3.26 8.60 7.94
C ALA A 101 -1.99 8.43 8.78
N ALA A 102 -1.81 7.21 9.30
CA ALA A 102 -0.65 6.85 10.08
C ALA A 102 -0.06 5.52 9.61
N ILE A 103 1.25 5.53 9.38
CA ILE A 103 2.02 4.33 9.08
C ILE A 103 2.39 3.64 10.40
N LEU A 104 2.07 2.35 10.52
CA LEU A 104 2.41 1.52 11.67
C LEU A 104 3.18 0.29 11.21
N GLY A 105 4.40 0.11 11.69
CA GLY A 105 5.18 -1.09 11.40
C GLY A 105 4.82 -2.23 12.37
N VAL A 106 4.80 -3.45 11.84
CA VAL A 106 4.60 -4.68 12.63
C VAL A 106 5.73 -5.66 12.32
N PRO A 107 6.89 -5.53 12.98
CA PRO A 107 8.10 -6.31 12.71
C PRO A 107 8.02 -7.72 13.32
N PHE A 108 7.10 -8.56 12.83
CA PHE A 108 6.81 -9.89 13.34
C PHE A 108 6.80 -10.93 12.21
N ASP A 109 7.42 -12.09 12.44
CA ASP A 109 7.42 -13.24 11.53
C ASP A 109 7.38 -14.59 12.26
N GLY A 110 6.72 -14.59 13.42
CA GLY A 110 6.58 -15.80 14.23
C GLY A 110 5.54 -16.79 13.68
N GLY A 111 4.70 -16.38 12.73
CA GLY A 111 3.70 -17.21 12.07
C GLY A 111 4.16 -17.85 10.75
N THR A 112 5.36 -17.54 10.28
CA THR A 112 5.86 -18.05 8.99
C THR A 112 6.26 -19.53 9.04
N THR A 113 6.04 -20.26 7.95
CA THR A 113 6.29 -21.70 7.86
C THR A 113 7.48 -22.08 6.98
N TYR A 114 8.07 -21.14 6.22
CA TYR A 114 9.18 -21.44 5.33
C TYR A 114 10.37 -20.48 5.51
N ARG A 115 10.32 -19.29 4.90
CA ARG A 115 11.43 -18.33 4.94
C ARG A 115 11.16 -17.21 5.93
N PRO A 116 11.80 -17.18 7.11
CA PRO A 116 11.68 -16.04 8.02
C PRO A 116 12.39 -14.82 7.46
N GLY A 117 12.03 -13.62 7.94
CA GLY A 117 12.69 -12.37 7.56
C GLY A 117 11.71 -11.23 7.31
N THR A 118 10.40 -11.49 7.29
CA THR A 118 9.38 -10.46 7.11
C THR A 118 9.31 -9.49 8.29
N ARG A 119 9.88 -9.83 9.45
CA ARG A 119 10.10 -8.87 10.55
C ARG A 119 10.94 -7.66 10.16
N PHE A 120 11.72 -7.74 9.09
CA PHE A 120 12.49 -6.63 8.54
C PHE A 120 11.74 -5.85 7.45
N GLY A 121 10.54 -6.30 7.09
CA GLY A 121 9.68 -5.66 6.08
C GLY A 121 9.44 -4.17 6.34
N PRO A 122 9.00 -3.77 7.56
CA PRO A 122 8.77 -2.36 7.87
C PRO A 122 9.99 -1.47 7.64
N GLN A 123 11.19 -1.95 8.03
CA GLN A 123 12.44 -1.20 7.82
C GLN A 123 12.81 -1.11 6.34
N GLY A 124 12.68 -2.23 5.59
CA GLY A 124 12.97 -2.25 4.15
C GLY A 124 12.08 -1.31 3.36
N ILE A 125 10.78 -1.33 3.64
CA ILE A 125 9.79 -0.44 3.00
C ILE A 125 10.08 1.03 3.35
N ARG A 126 10.32 1.36 4.63
CA ARG A 126 10.68 2.74 5.03
C ARG A 126 11.95 3.24 4.35
N LYS A 127 12.97 2.40 4.29
CA LYS A 127 14.24 2.75 3.63
C LYS A 127 14.02 3.14 2.17
N ILE A 128 13.30 2.31 1.42
CA ILE A 128 13.10 2.51 -0.01
C ILE A 128 12.07 3.61 -0.30
N SER A 129 11.14 3.85 0.62
CA SER A 129 10.10 4.88 0.46
C SER A 129 10.66 6.29 0.30
N ALA A 130 11.88 6.53 0.81
CA ALA A 130 12.58 7.80 0.64
C ALA A 130 12.92 8.15 -0.81
N LEU A 131 12.83 7.21 -1.75
CA LEU A 131 13.01 7.46 -3.19
C LEU A 131 11.81 8.17 -3.82
N TYR A 132 10.62 8.08 -3.22
CA TYR A 132 9.40 8.64 -3.80
C TYR A 132 9.23 10.11 -3.42
N THR A 133 8.87 10.90 -4.42
CA THR A 133 8.38 12.27 -4.20
C THR A 133 6.91 12.22 -3.78
N PRO A 134 6.39 13.24 -3.10
CA PRO A 134 4.98 13.27 -2.70
C PRO A 134 4.02 13.48 -3.88
N TYR A 135 4.51 13.96 -5.02
CA TYR A 135 3.69 14.27 -6.19
C TYR A 135 3.58 13.07 -7.12
N ASN A 136 2.33 12.68 -7.43
CA ASN A 136 2.01 11.70 -8.45
C ASN A 136 1.58 12.39 -9.74
N TYR A 137 2.35 12.20 -10.81
CA TYR A 137 2.12 12.83 -12.10
C TYR A 137 0.79 12.40 -12.77
N GLU A 138 0.44 11.11 -12.65
CA GLU A 138 -0.76 10.55 -13.30
C GLU A 138 -2.05 10.94 -12.58
N LEU A 139 -2.02 10.99 -11.25
CA LEU A 139 -3.17 11.39 -10.43
C LEU A 139 -3.28 12.91 -10.28
N GLY A 140 -2.19 13.66 -10.51
CA GLY A 140 -2.16 15.10 -10.28
C GLY A 140 -2.27 15.47 -8.79
N VAL A 141 -1.84 14.58 -7.90
CA VAL A 141 -1.95 14.73 -6.44
C VAL A 141 -0.58 14.96 -5.84
N ASP A 142 -0.47 15.92 -4.94
CA ASP A 142 0.66 16.06 -4.02
C ASP A 142 0.21 15.70 -2.60
N LEU A 143 0.74 14.59 -2.06
CA LEU A 143 0.36 14.08 -0.75
C LEU A 143 0.72 15.04 0.39
N ARG A 144 1.80 15.85 0.26
CA ARG A 144 2.17 16.84 1.27
C ARG A 144 1.22 18.01 1.34
N GLU A 145 0.66 18.39 0.19
CA GLU A 145 -0.25 19.54 0.13
C GLU A 145 -1.68 19.17 0.50
N GLN A 146 -2.07 17.90 0.29
CA GLN A 146 -3.46 17.48 0.30
C GLN A 146 -3.85 16.58 1.48
N MET A 147 -2.87 16.03 2.22
CA MET A 147 -3.12 15.24 3.41
C MET A 147 -2.00 15.36 4.44
N ASN A 148 -2.31 14.99 5.68
CA ASN A 148 -1.34 14.86 6.76
C ASN A 148 -1.02 13.38 6.99
N LEU A 149 0.21 12.96 6.71
CA LEU A 149 0.72 11.61 6.98
C LEU A 149 1.72 11.66 8.12
N CYS A 150 1.66 10.69 9.03
CA CYS A 150 2.74 10.45 9.97
C CYS A 150 3.22 9.00 9.93
N ASP A 151 4.42 8.80 10.45
CA ASP A 151 4.94 7.47 10.79
C ASP A 151 4.86 7.30 12.31
N ALA A 152 4.04 6.35 12.76
CA ALA A 152 3.83 6.07 14.18
C ALA A 152 4.84 5.05 14.77
N GLY A 153 5.88 4.72 13.99
CA GLY A 153 6.88 3.73 14.40
C GLY A 153 6.37 2.29 14.32
N ASP A 154 6.86 1.46 15.22
CA ASP A 154 6.58 0.02 15.22
C ASP A 154 5.84 -0.41 16.48
N VAL A 155 4.93 -1.39 16.30
CA VAL A 155 4.27 -2.07 17.43
C VAL A 155 5.32 -2.79 18.29
N PHE A 156 5.12 -2.77 19.60
CA PHE A 156 5.91 -3.56 20.52
C PHE A 156 5.60 -5.05 20.36
N VAL A 157 6.41 -5.75 19.54
CA VAL A 157 6.27 -7.18 19.33
C VAL A 157 7.01 -7.98 20.41
N ILE A 158 6.46 -9.16 20.74
CA ILE A 158 7.04 -10.11 21.69
C ILE A 158 7.34 -11.39 20.92
N PRO A 159 8.57 -11.58 20.40
CA PRO A 159 8.90 -12.66 19.47
C PRO A 159 8.57 -14.06 19.96
N ALA A 160 8.61 -14.26 21.28
CA ALA A 160 8.33 -15.56 21.91
C ALA A 160 6.86 -15.77 22.26
N ASN A 161 5.95 -14.81 21.95
CA ASN A 161 4.54 -14.92 22.32
C ASN A 161 3.64 -14.21 21.31
N ILE A 162 3.04 -15.02 20.44
CA ILE A 162 2.21 -14.52 19.33
C ILE A 162 0.92 -13.86 19.86
N GLU A 163 0.24 -14.43 20.85
CA GLU A 163 -1.00 -13.87 21.39
C GLU A 163 -0.79 -12.48 22.02
N LYS A 164 0.28 -12.32 22.81
CA LYS A 164 0.63 -11.01 23.36
C LYS A 164 1.04 -10.01 22.26
N THR A 165 1.70 -10.47 21.21
CA THR A 165 2.02 -9.63 20.06
C THR A 165 0.75 -9.17 19.34
N PHE A 166 -0.19 -10.10 19.13
CA PHE A 166 -1.48 -9.78 18.50
C PHE A 166 -2.30 -8.79 19.34
N ASP A 167 -2.25 -8.89 20.67
CA ASP A 167 -2.89 -7.90 21.53
C ASP A 167 -2.28 -6.50 21.38
N GLN A 168 -0.95 -6.40 21.22
CA GLN A 168 -0.30 -5.11 20.97
C GLN A 168 -0.66 -4.55 19.58
N ILE A 169 -0.69 -5.41 18.55
CA ILE A 169 -1.10 -5.02 17.20
C ILE A 169 -2.54 -4.47 17.23
N SER A 170 -3.48 -5.23 17.82
CA SER A 170 -4.88 -4.80 17.89
C SER A 170 -5.06 -3.49 18.66
N ARG A 171 -4.31 -3.28 19.74
CA ARG A 171 -4.35 -2.01 20.50
C ARG A 171 -3.83 -0.84 19.66
N GLY A 172 -2.69 -1.02 18.97
CA GLY A 172 -2.13 0.04 18.11
C GLY A 172 -3.07 0.39 16.96
N MET A 173 -3.58 -0.63 16.25
CA MET A 173 -4.55 -0.45 15.16
C MET A 173 -5.84 0.21 15.62
N GLY A 174 -6.41 -0.30 16.70
CA GLY A 174 -7.64 0.24 17.26
C GLY A 174 -7.51 1.68 17.74
N HIS A 175 -6.37 2.04 18.34
CA HIS A 175 -6.10 3.42 18.76
C HIS A 175 -6.02 4.38 17.56
N ILE A 176 -5.26 4.01 16.50
CA ILE A 176 -5.16 4.83 15.30
C ILE A 176 -6.54 5.00 14.66
N PHE A 177 -7.27 3.90 14.46
CA PHE A 177 -8.60 3.92 13.87
C PHE A 177 -9.60 4.77 14.69
N ALA A 178 -9.66 4.55 16.01
CA ALA A 178 -10.55 5.28 16.91
C ALA A 178 -10.23 6.77 16.98
N SER A 179 -8.98 7.16 16.73
CA SER A 179 -8.55 8.56 16.66
C SER A 179 -8.94 9.25 15.34
N GLY A 180 -9.51 8.52 14.38
CA GLY A 180 -9.94 9.04 13.09
C GLY A 180 -8.88 9.03 11.99
N ALA A 181 -7.66 8.62 12.29
CA ALA A 181 -6.61 8.44 11.29
C ALA A 181 -6.76 7.09 10.56
N LEU A 182 -6.49 7.04 9.27
CA LEU A 182 -6.46 5.81 8.49
C LEU A 182 -5.20 5.00 8.84
N PRO A 183 -5.32 3.80 9.42
CA PRO A 183 -4.17 2.95 9.71
C PRO A 183 -3.64 2.27 8.45
N ILE A 184 -2.34 2.43 8.18
CA ILE A 184 -1.61 1.74 7.12
C ILE A 184 -0.51 0.91 7.77
N VAL A 185 -0.60 -0.40 7.65
CA VAL A 185 0.35 -1.34 8.26
C VAL A 185 1.42 -1.73 7.27
N LEU A 186 2.67 -1.61 7.71
CA LEU A 186 3.82 -2.24 7.07
C LEU A 186 4.11 -3.51 7.85
N GLY A 187 3.78 -4.64 7.25
CA GLY A 187 3.73 -5.90 7.96
C GLY A 187 5.03 -6.66 8.03
N GLY A 188 4.93 -7.62 8.87
CA GLY A 188 5.61 -8.85 8.99
C GLY A 188 4.96 -9.94 8.13
N ASP A 189 4.82 -11.13 8.68
CA ASP A 189 4.11 -12.23 8.04
C ASP A 189 2.58 -12.04 8.08
N HIS A 190 1.84 -12.80 7.26
CA HIS A 190 0.39 -12.61 7.13
C HIS A 190 -0.42 -13.01 8.38
N SER A 191 0.19 -13.68 9.38
CA SER A 191 -0.53 -14.01 10.61
C SER A 191 -1.08 -12.78 11.33
N ILE A 192 -0.47 -11.62 11.12
CA ILE A 192 -0.89 -10.34 11.73
C ILE A 192 -2.25 -9.87 11.23
N GLY A 193 -2.72 -10.31 10.06
CA GLY A 193 -3.98 -9.88 9.43
C GLY A 193 -5.20 -10.08 10.34
N PHE A 194 -5.23 -11.12 11.16
CA PHE A 194 -6.25 -11.26 12.19
C PHE A 194 -6.20 -10.13 13.22
N ALA A 195 -5.01 -9.81 13.71
CA ALA A 195 -4.85 -8.84 14.78
C ALA A 195 -5.10 -7.39 14.30
N THR A 196 -4.76 -7.08 13.05
CA THR A 196 -5.01 -5.78 12.44
C THR A 196 -6.50 -5.55 12.24
N VAL A 197 -7.22 -6.52 11.67
CA VAL A 197 -8.68 -6.45 11.52
C VAL A 197 -9.38 -6.43 12.86
N ARG A 198 -8.96 -7.27 13.83
CA ARG A 198 -9.51 -7.27 15.19
C ARG A 198 -9.41 -5.89 15.84
N GLY A 199 -8.28 -5.21 15.69
CA GLY A 199 -8.08 -3.88 16.25
C GLY A 199 -9.10 -2.86 15.74
N ILE A 200 -9.46 -2.89 14.47
CA ILE A 200 -10.52 -2.03 13.91
C ILE A 200 -11.90 -2.52 14.40
N ALA A 201 -12.16 -3.82 14.29
CA ALA A 201 -13.46 -4.42 14.59
C ALA A 201 -13.93 -4.20 16.05
N GLU A 202 -12.99 -4.19 17.00
CA GLU A 202 -13.28 -3.91 18.43
C GLU A 202 -13.61 -2.42 18.71
N HIS A 203 -13.35 -1.51 17.76
CA HIS A 203 -13.58 -0.08 17.93
C HIS A 203 -14.72 0.46 17.08
N THR A 204 -15.53 -0.42 16.48
CA THR A 204 -16.72 -0.02 15.72
C THR A 204 -17.79 -1.11 15.73
N ASP A 205 -19.06 -0.70 15.74
CA ASP A 205 -20.19 -1.60 15.50
C ASP A 205 -20.48 -1.82 14.01
N LYS A 206 -19.75 -1.12 13.12
CA LYS A 206 -19.88 -1.24 11.68
C LYS A 206 -19.41 -2.59 11.18
N LYS A 207 -20.10 -3.12 10.18
CA LYS A 207 -19.67 -4.33 9.50
C LYS A 207 -18.51 -4.03 8.54
N ILE A 208 -17.53 -4.91 8.53
CA ILE A 208 -16.29 -4.76 7.76
C ILE A 208 -16.19 -5.91 6.76
N GLY A 209 -16.15 -5.58 5.45
CA GLY A 209 -15.75 -6.49 4.40
C GLY A 209 -14.22 -6.50 4.26
N ILE A 210 -13.68 -7.51 3.60
CA ILE A 210 -12.24 -7.65 3.38
C ILE A 210 -11.98 -7.93 1.90
N ILE A 211 -11.07 -7.15 1.31
CA ILE A 211 -10.46 -7.47 0.01
C ILE A 211 -9.01 -7.88 0.27
N HIS A 212 -8.69 -9.08 -0.15
CA HIS A 212 -7.42 -9.75 0.11
C HIS A 212 -6.77 -10.16 -1.21
N PHE A 213 -5.59 -9.62 -1.50
CA PHE A 213 -4.75 -10.01 -2.63
C PHE A 213 -3.64 -10.92 -2.15
N ASP A 214 -3.54 -12.12 -2.72
CA ASP A 214 -2.62 -13.15 -2.28
C ASP A 214 -2.51 -14.28 -3.31
N ARG A 215 -1.42 -15.06 -3.26
CA ARG A 215 -1.32 -16.36 -3.92
C ARG A 215 -1.95 -17.48 -3.09
N HIS A 216 -2.07 -17.28 -1.78
CA HIS A 216 -2.55 -18.23 -0.78
C HIS A 216 -3.95 -17.84 -0.27
N ALA A 217 -4.68 -18.81 0.23
CA ALA A 217 -6.03 -18.53 0.72
C ALA A 217 -6.07 -18.09 2.20
N ASP A 218 -5.07 -18.38 2.98
CA ASP A 218 -4.83 -17.97 4.38
C ASP A 218 -6.05 -18.03 5.30
N ILE A 219 -6.90 -19.04 5.06
CA ILE A 219 -8.17 -19.25 5.76
C ILE A 219 -8.27 -20.63 6.40
N GLN A 220 -7.14 -21.30 6.65
CA GLN A 220 -7.12 -22.55 7.38
C GLN A 220 -7.54 -22.33 8.84
N GLU A 221 -8.29 -23.27 9.41
CA GLU A 221 -8.62 -23.26 10.84
C GLU A 221 -7.36 -23.33 11.71
N LYS A 222 -6.40 -24.13 11.28
CA LYS A 222 -5.05 -24.25 11.84
C LYS A 222 -4.09 -24.84 10.82
N ASP A 223 -2.81 -24.62 11.03
CA ASP A 223 -1.71 -25.29 10.33
C ASP A 223 -0.85 -26.04 11.36
N LEU A 224 0.41 -25.66 11.56
CA LEU A 224 1.24 -26.20 12.66
C LEU A 224 0.69 -25.76 14.02
N ASP A 225 0.09 -24.59 14.09
CA ASP A 225 -0.61 -24.03 15.24
C ASP A 225 -1.81 -23.18 14.77
N GLU A 226 -2.57 -22.63 15.69
CA GLU A 226 -3.76 -21.82 15.39
C GLU A 226 -3.42 -20.46 14.79
N ARG A 227 -2.29 -19.85 15.18
CA ARG A 227 -1.89 -18.49 14.79
C ARG A 227 -0.73 -18.49 13.80
N MET A 228 -0.97 -19.00 12.61
CA MET A 228 0.03 -19.05 11.54
C MET A 228 -0.32 -18.06 10.43
N HIS A 229 0.62 -17.77 9.53
CA HIS A 229 0.36 -16.90 8.38
C HIS A 229 -0.69 -17.48 7.41
N THR A 230 -0.97 -18.78 7.50
CA THR A 230 -2.00 -19.48 6.74
C THR A 230 -3.41 -19.38 7.32
N THR A 231 -3.62 -18.68 8.46
CA THR A 231 -4.86 -18.75 9.23
C THR A 231 -5.58 -17.42 9.53
N PRO A 232 -5.07 -16.23 9.17
CA PRO A 232 -5.63 -14.96 9.64
C PRO A 232 -7.12 -14.80 9.30
N TRP A 233 -7.54 -15.20 8.12
CA TRP A 233 -8.91 -14.99 7.66
C TRP A 233 -9.91 -15.94 8.29
N PHE A 234 -9.48 -17.12 8.73
CA PHE A 234 -10.33 -17.97 9.57
C PHE A 234 -10.71 -17.25 10.86
N HIS A 235 -9.72 -16.65 11.53
CA HIS A 235 -9.95 -15.98 12.79
C HIS A 235 -10.64 -14.63 12.64
N ALA A 236 -10.28 -13.83 11.64
CA ALA A 236 -10.91 -12.55 11.34
C ALA A 236 -12.41 -12.72 11.04
N THR A 237 -12.78 -13.70 10.21
CA THR A 237 -14.20 -13.96 9.88
C THR A 237 -15.01 -14.65 10.99
N ASN A 238 -14.42 -14.92 12.14
CA ASN A 238 -15.14 -15.30 13.37
C ASN A 238 -15.52 -14.07 14.24
N LEU A 239 -15.02 -12.88 13.90
CA LEU A 239 -15.41 -11.65 14.59
C LEU A 239 -16.87 -11.30 14.25
N PRO A 240 -17.67 -10.81 15.23
CA PRO A 240 -19.12 -10.63 15.04
C PRO A 240 -19.50 -9.67 13.90
N ASN A 241 -18.65 -8.70 13.63
CA ASN A 241 -18.86 -7.65 12.62
C ASN A 241 -17.98 -7.79 11.39
N VAL A 242 -17.37 -8.98 11.18
CA VAL A 242 -16.58 -9.30 9.97
C VAL A 242 -17.21 -10.52 9.26
N PRO A 243 -18.26 -10.30 8.46
CA PRO A 243 -18.99 -11.41 7.85
C PRO A 243 -18.13 -12.13 6.80
N ALA A 244 -18.02 -13.45 6.91
CA ALA A 244 -17.21 -14.25 5.99
C ALA A 244 -17.64 -14.13 4.51
N LYS A 245 -18.92 -13.93 4.22
CA LYS A 245 -19.42 -13.72 2.85
C LYS A 245 -18.85 -12.48 2.17
N ASN A 246 -18.36 -11.51 2.95
CA ASN A 246 -17.76 -10.27 2.47
C ASN A 246 -16.21 -10.32 2.44
N LEU A 247 -15.63 -11.51 2.63
CA LEU A 247 -14.22 -11.76 2.33
C LEU A 247 -14.08 -12.16 0.87
N VAL A 248 -13.34 -11.34 0.10
CA VAL A 248 -12.97 -11.60 -1.28
C VAL A 248 -11.47 -11.78 -1.39
N GLN A 249 -11.05 -12.91 -1.91
CA GLN A 249 -9.66 -13.32 -2.05
C GLN A 249 -9.30 -13.38 -3.53
N ILE A 250 -8.29 -12.64 -3.96
CA ILE A 250 -7.99 -12.39 -5.38
C ILE A 250 -6.52 -12.75 -5.66
N GLY A 251 -6.30 -13.53 -6.70
CA GLY A 251 -4.95 -13.97 -7.09
C GLY A 251 -4.60 -15.38 -6.65
N ILE A 252 -5.51 -16.01 -5.90
CA ILE A 252 -5.31 -17.34 -5.34
C ILE A 252 -5.01 -18.36 -6.43
N GLY A 253 -4.07 -19.27 -6.16
CA GLY A 253 -3.82 -20.33 -7.14
C GLY A 253 -2.51 -21.07 -6.97
N GLY A 254 -2.11 -21.79 -8.03
CA GLY A 254 -0.88 -22.55 -8.03
C GLY A 254 -0.95 -23.85 -7.23
N TRP A 255 0.21 -24.26 -6.73
CA TRP A 255 0.40 -25.54 -6.05
C TRP A 255 0.50 -25.40 -4.53
N GLN A 256 0.56 -24.19 -4.03
CA GLN A 256 0.79 -23.90 -2.61
C GLN A 256 -0.52 -23.66 -1.83
N VAL A 257 -1.70 -23.83 -2.46
CA VAL A 257 -3.01 -23.72 -1.79
C VAL A 257 -3.47 -25.09 -1.31
N PRO A 258 -3.50 -25.36 0.01
CA PRO A 258 -3.87 -26.67 0.53
C PRO A 258 -5.39 -26.89 0.50
N ARG A 259 -5.83 -28.14 0.32
CA ARG A 259 -7.25 -28.50 0.31
C ARG A 259 -8.05 -28.06 1.56
N PRO A 260 -7.49 -28.08 2.77
CA PRO A 260 -8.21 -27.57 3.96
C PRO A 260 -8.64 -26.12 3.81
N ALA A 261 -7.77 -25.23 3.30
CA ALA A 261 -8.10 -23.83 3.05
C ALA A 261 -9.29 -23.68 2.08
N VAL A 262 -9.26 -24.39 0.95
CA VAL A 262 -10.34 -24.37 -0.04
C VAL A 262 -11.67 -24.88 0.56
N LYS A 263 -11.62 -25.92 1.38
CA LYS A 263 -12.83 -26.44 2.06
C LYS A 263 -13.40 -25.43 3.04
N GLU A 264 -12.54 -24.77 3.82
CA GLU A 264 -12.99 -23.78 4.81
C GLU A 264 -13.55 -22.53 4.14
N ALA A 265 -12.91 -22.04 3.07
CA ALA A 265 -13.43 -20.93 2.26
C ALA A 265 -14.86 -21.22 1.73
N ARG A 266 -15.06 -22.40 1.14
CA ARG A 266 -16.38 -22.83 0.65
C ARG A 266 -17.41 -22.95 1.77
N LYS A 267 -17.03 -23.53 2.91
CA LYS A 267 -17.91 -23.69 4.07
C LYS A 267 -18.37 -22.34 4.62
N ARG A 268 -17.50 -21.33 4.60
CA ARG A 268 -17.80 -19.98 5.05
C ARG A 268 -18.51 -19.11 4.01
N GLY A 269 -18.53 -19.53 2.76
CA GLY A 269 -19.12 -18.77 1.66
C GLY A 269 -18.31 -17.55 1.26
N THR A 270 -16.97 -17.60 1.42
CA THR A 270 -16.08 -16.55 0.92
C THR A 270 -15.96 -16.61 -0.59
N THR A 271 -15.61 -15.52 -1.22
CA THR A 271 -15.40 -15.46 -2.66
C THR A 271 -13.89 -15.57 -2.97
N ILE A 272 -13.54 -16.53 -3.82
CA ILE A 272 -12.18 -16.68 -4.34
C ILE A 272 -12.19 -16.41 -5.84
N LEU A 273 -11.38 -15.45 -6.27
CA LEU A 273 -11.06 -15.17 -7.66
C LEU A 273 -9.62 -15.64 -7.91
N THR A 274 -9.48 -16.76 -8.60
CA THR A 274 -8.17 -17.32 -8.92
C THR A 274 -7.46 -16.48 -9.99
N MET A 275 -6.13 -16.63 -10.16
CA MET A 275 -5.42 -16.00 -11.27
C MET A 275 -5.99 -16.41 -12.65
N ASN A 276 -6.53 -17.62 -12.78
CA ASN A 276 -7.22 -18.04 -14.00
C ASN A 276 -8.52 -17.26 -14.21
N ASP A 277 -9.27 -17.00 -13.14
CA ASP A 277 -10.49 -16.19 -13.20
C ASP A 277 -10.13 -14.75 -13.57
N VAL A 278 -9.10 -14.17 -12.95
CA VAL A 278 -8.60 -12.82 -13.28
C VAL A 278 -8.20 -12.73 -14.76
N THR A 279 -7.46 -13.72 -15.26
CA THR A 279 -7.05 -13.77 -16.67
C THR A 279 -8.25 -13.85 -17.62
N THR A 280 -9.29 -14.59 -17.24
CA THR A 280 -10.47 -14.79 -18.07
C THR A 280 -11.41 -13.58 -18.05
N LEU A 281 -11.62 -13.01 -16.87
CA LEU A 281 -12.53 -11.88 -16.64
C LEU A 281 -11.93 -10.53 -17.07
N GLY A 282 -10.60 -10.40 -16.95
CA GLY A 282 -9.92 -9.13 -17.03
C GLY A 282 -9.99 -8.32 -15.73
N LEU A 283 -9.11 -7.33 -15.60
CA LEU A 283 -8.93 -6.56 -14.37
C LEU A 283 -10.17 -5.77 -13.95
N GLU A 284 -10.86 -5.15 -14.92
CA GLU A 284 -12.05 -4.33 -14.65
C GLU A 284 -13.17 -5.17 -14.03
N LYS A 285 -13.50 -6.33 -14.65
CA LYS A 285 -14.55 -7.19 -14.12
C LYS A 285 -14.17 -7.88 -12.82
N THR A 286 -12.88 -8.17 -12.62
CA THR A 286 -12.36 -8.66 -11.35
C THR A 286 -12.57 -7.64 -10.23
N ALA A 287 -12.23 -6.37 -10.48
CA ALA A 287 -12.44 -5.29 -9.52
C ALA A 287 -13.95 -5.09 -9.21
N GLU A 288 -14.81 -5.10 -10.23
CA GLU A 288 -16.27 -4.97 -10.07
C GLU A 288 -16.81 -6.05 -9.14
N ILE A 289 -16.53 -7.34 -9.43
CA ILE A 289 -16.98 -8.48 -8.61
C ILE A 289 -16.45 -8.36 -7.17
N ALA A 290 -15.17 -8.00 -7.03
CA ALA A 290 -14.56 -7.86 -5.72
C ALA A 290 -15.23 -6.77 -4.88
N LEU A 291 -15.47 -5.60 -5.47
CA LEU A 291 -16.13 -4.48 -4.81
C LEU A 291 -17.60 -4.79 -4.50
N GLU A 292 -18.38 -5.30 -5.46
CA GLU A 292 -19.78 -5.69 -5.22
C GLU A 292 -19.90 -6.66 -4.05
N THR A 293 -19.02 -7.67 -3.99
CA THR A 293 -19.06 -8.69 -2.94
C THR A 293 -18.59 -8.14 -1.59
N ALA A 294 -17.45 -7.43 -1.57
CA ALA A 294 -16.88 -6.94 -0.34
C ALA A 294 -17.77 -5.88 0.35
N TRP A 295 -18.47 -5.05 -0.45
CA TRP A 295 -19.36 -4.00 0.05
C TRP A 295 -20.82 -4.45 0.26
N ASP A 296 -21.17 -5.71 -0.01
CA ASP A 296 -22.57 -6.18 0.12
C ASP A 296 -23.08 -6.17 1.58
N GLY A 297 -23.77 -5.12 1.94
CA GLY A 297 -24.40 -4.94 3.26
C GLY A 297 -23.40 -4.76 4.40
N VAL A 298 -22.23 -4.18 4.13
CA VAL A 298 -21.24 -3.75 5.10
C VAL A 298 -21.03 -2.22 5.03
N ASP A 299 -20.37 -1.66 6.02
CA ASP A 299 -20.19 -0.21 6.18
C ASP A 299 -18.78 0.25 5.84
N ALA A 300 -17.82 -0.67 5.79
CA ALA A 300 -16.42 -0.40 5.56
C ALA A 300 -15.72 -1.61 4.92
N VAL A 301 -14.61 -1.37 4.22
CA VAL A 301 -13.79 -2.44 3.65
C VAL A 301 -12.34 -2.27 4.11
N TYR A 302 -11.75 -3.36 4.55
CA TYR A 302 -10.34 -3.49 4.88
C TYR A 302 -9.58 -4.06 3.68
N LEU A 303 -8.41 -3.50 3.37
CA LEU A 303 -7.56 -3.93 2.26
C LEU A 303 -6.33 -4.65 2.80
N SER A 304 -6.20 -5.93 2.48
CA SER A 304 -4.99 -6.71 2.74
C SER A 304 -4.26 -7.00 1.42
N PHE A 305 -3.01 -6.62 1.38
CA PHE A 305 -2.13 -6.87 0.25
C PHE A 305 -0.94 -7.71 0.67
N ASP A 306 -1.00 -9.01 0.34
CA ASP A 306 0.16 -9.86 0.38
C ASP A 306 1.02 -9.61 -0.86
N ILE A 307 2.31 -9.33 -0.63
CA ILE A 307 3.23 -9.01 -1.72
C ILE A 307 3.45 -10.22 -2.64
N ASP A 308 3.30 -11.44 -2.14
CA ASP A 308 3.50 -12.67 -2.91
C ASP A 308 2.37 -12.98 -3.89
N SER A 309 1.25 -12.23 -3.83
CA SER A 309 0.24 -12.22 -4.90
C SER A 309 0.84 -11.84 -6.26
N VAL A 310 1.95 -11.10 -6.25
CA VAL A 310 2.69 -10.72 -7.45
C VAL A 310 3.65 -11.83 -7.85
N ASP A 311 3.85 -12.00 -9.17
CA ASP A 311 4.75 -13.00 -9.70
C ASP A 311 6.17 -12.89 -9.10
N CYS A 312 6.70 -14.01 -8.64
CA CYS A 312 7.99 -14.06 -7.94
C CYS A 312 9.19 -13.54 -8.76
N GLY A 313 9.04 -13.40 -10.08
CA GLY A 313 10.01 -12.73 -10.94
C GLY A 313 10.15 -11.23 -10.65
N PHE A 314 9.13 -10.61 -10.06
CA PHE A 314 9.11 -9.18 -9.68
C PHE A 314 9.24 -8.96 -8.18
N VAL A 315 8.90 -9.97 -7.35
CA VAL A 315 8.94 -9.88 -5.89
C VAL A 315 9.71 -11.06 -5.28
N PRO A 316 11.04 -11.14 -5.51
CA PRO A 316 11.86 -12.22 -4.95
C PRO A 316 11.96 -12.18 -3.42
N GLY A 317 11.70 -11.02 -2.80
CA GLY A 317 11.81 -10.76 -1.37
C GLY A 317 10.56 -11.13 -0.60
N THR A 318 10.14 -12.38 -0.66
CA THR A 318 9.02 -12.92 0.12
C THR A 318 9.30 -14.29 0.71
N GLY A 319 8.48 -14.71 1.68
CA GLY A 319 8.61 -15.99 2.37
C GLY A 319 8.19 -17.18 1.53
N TRP A 320 7.15 -17.03 0.70
CA TRP A 320 6.53 -18.10 -0.10
C TRP A 320 6.35 -17.71 -1.57
N PRO A 321 7.47 -17.53 -2.32
CA PRO A 321 7.39 -17.11 -3.72
C PRO A 321 6.77 -18.20 -4.60
N GLU A 322 5.82 -17.81 -5.47
CA GLU A 322 5.25 -18.71 -6.47
C GLU A 322 5.13 -18.02 -7.83
N PRO A 323 5.49 -18.69 -8.95
CA PRO A 323 5.25 -18.16 -10.30
C PRO A 323 3.77 -18.08 -10.66
N GLY A 324 3.42 -17.19 -11.59
CA GLY A 324 2.07 -17.06 -12.12
C GLY A 324 1.17 -16.13 -11.30
N GLY A 325 1.75 -15.23 -10.51
CA GLY A 325 1.06 -14.14 -9.83
C GLY A 325 0.78 -12.93 -10.76
N PHE A 326 0.33 -11.83 -10.18
CA PHE A 326 0.08 -10.58 -10.89
C PHE A 326 1.36 -9.97 -11.46
N LEU A 327 1.22 -9.26 -12.58
CA LEU A 327 2.23 -8.28 -12.98
C LEU A 327 2.11 -7.03 -12.10
N PRO A 328 3.22 -6.29 -11.85
CA PRO A 328 3.18 -5.09 -11.02
C PRO A 328 2.11 -4.07 -11.44
N ARG A 329 1.94 -3.81 -12.74
CA ARG A 329 0.91 -2.89 -13.23
C ARG A 329 -0.53 -3.37 -13.02
N GLU A 330 -0.74 -4.70 -12.99
CA GLU A 330 -2.08 -5.29 -12.80
C GLU A 330 -2.52 -5.12 -11.34
N ILE A 331 -1.62 -5.45 -10.40
CA ILE A 331 -1.93 -5.29 -8.98
C ILE A 331 -2.10 -3.82 -8.61
N LEU A 332 -1.26 -2.90 -9.11
CA LEU A 332 -1.41 -1.47 -8.87
C LEU A 332 -2.75 -0.92 -9.41
N TYR A 333 -3.21 -1.42 -10.56
CA TYR A 333 -4.54 -1.09 -11.09
C TYR A 333 -5.66 -1.54 -10.14
N LEU A 334 -5.61 -2.79 -9.66
CA LEU A 334 -6.64 -3.36 -8.78
C LEU A 334 -6.65 -2.67 -7.40
N LEU A 335 -5.49 -2.40 -6.81
CA LEU A 335 -5.37 -1.64 -5.57
C LEU A 335 -5.96 -0.23 -5.72
N GLY A 336 -5.68 0.44 -6.83
CA GLY A 336 -6.27 1.73 -7.17
C GLY A 336 -7.80 1.64 -7.32
N ALA A 337 -8.33 0.60 -7.96
CA ALA A 337 -9.77 0.39 -8.09
C ALA A 337 -10.46 0.25 -6.72
N VAL A 338 -9.85 -0.50 -5.79
CA VAL A 338 -10.36 -0.63 -4.41
C VAL A 338 -10.29 0.71 -3.67
N ALA A 339 -9.17 1.42 -3.76
CA ALA A 339 -8.98 2.69 -3.06
C ALA A 339 -9.98 3.79 -3.49
N LYS A 340 -10.47 3.77 -4.72
CA LYS A 340 -11.50 4.72 -5.20
C LYS A 340 -12.78 4.69 -4.37
N GLU A 341 -13.15 3.52 -3.86
CA GLU A 341 -14.35 3.36 -3.03
C GLU A 341 -14.12 3.72 -1.56
N GLY A 342 -12.86 3.84 -1.15
CA GLY A 342 -12.45 4.09 0.23
C GLY A 342 -12.17 2.79 0.99
N ILE A 343 -11.37 2.89 2.04
CA ILE A 343 -11.00 1.78 2.92
C ILE A 343 -10.97 2.24 4.38
N CYS A 344 -11.12 1.32 5.32
CA CYS A 344 -11.00 1.61 6.75
C CYS A 344 -9.62 1.27 7.34
N GLY A 345 -8.75 0.67 6.57
CA GLY A 345 -7.39 0.32 6.91
C GLY A 345 -6.75 -0.48 5.79
N MET A 346 -5.42 -0.54 5.79
CA MET A 346 -4.64 -1.31 4.84
C MET A 346 -3.46 -1.97 5.53
N GLU A 347 -3.09 -3.15 5.05
CA GLU A 347 -1.80 -3.77 5.35
C GLU A 347 -1.08 -4.19 4.07
N VAL A 348 0.24 -4.14 4.12
CA VAL A 348 1.15 -4.79 3.17
C VAL A 348 1.99 -5.78 3.95
N VAL A 349 1.94 -7.05 3.59
CA VAL A 349 2.55 -8.15 4.35
C VAL A 349 3.50 -8.99 3.49
N GLU A 350 4.24 -9.88 4.13
CA GLU A 350 5.16 -10.86 3.53
C GLU A 350 6.36 -10.27 2.77
N VAL A 351 6.65 -8.97 2.94
CA VAL A 351 7.88 -8.36 2.42
C VAL A 351 9.07 -8.80 3.27
N SER A 352 9.99 -9.56 2.66
CA SER A 352 11.15 -10.17 3.34
C SER A 352 12.47 -9.66 2.76
N PRO A 353 13.03 -8.55 3.27
CA PRO A 353 14.26 -7.94 2.79
C PRO A 353 15.49 -8.87 2.69
N PRO A 354 15.65 -9.88 3.57
CA PRO A 354 16.78 -10.81 3.42
C PRO A 354 16.86 -11.54 2.08
N TYR A 355 15.74 -11.67 1.36
CA TYR A 355 15.67 -12.29 0.03
C TYR A 355 15.52 -11.27 -1.11
N ASP A 356 15.49 -9.98 -0.79
CA ASP A 356 15.27 -8.87 -1.73
C ASP A 356 16.56 -8.07 -1.96
N GLN A 357 17.56 -8.70 -2.60
CA GLN A 357 18.88 -8.09 -2.80
C GLN A 357 18.88 -6.77 -3.57
N SER A 358 17.91 -6.61 -4.49
CA SER A 358 17.75 -5.39 -5.29
C SER A 358 16.70 -4.42 -4.75
N GLU A 359 16.09 -4.76 -3.61
CA GLU A 359 15.03 -3.98 -2.94
C GLU A 359 13.79 -3.72 -3.82
N ILE A 360 13.61 -4.49 -4.90
CA ILE A 360 12.49 -4.32 -5.83
C ILE A 360 11.15 -4.74 -5.22
N THR A 361 11.15 -5.71 -4.29
CA THR A 361 9.96 -6.12 -3.56
C THR A 361 9.50 -5.00 -2.63
N ALA A 362 10.41 -4.45 -1.83
CA ALA A 362 10.12 -3.31 -0.96
C ALA A 362 9.71 -2.06 -1.77
N LEU A 363 10.29 -1.88 -2.97
CA LEU A 363 9.94 -0.79 -3.89
C LEU A 363 8.48 -0.92 -4.36
N LEU A 364 8.05 -2.12 -4.75
CA LEU A 364 6.65 -2.35 -5.17
C LEU A 364 5.68 -2.19 -3.98
N ALA A 365 6.04 -2.70 -2.80
CA ALA A 365 5.26 -2.51 -1.58
C ALA A 365 5.06 -1.03 -1.25
N THR A 366 6.14 -0.24 -1.33
CA THR A 366 6.06 1.22 -1.17
C THR A 366 5.15 1.84 -2.21
N ARG A 367 5.31 1.48 -3.49
CA ARG A 367 4.50 2.00 -4.58
C ARG A 367 3.01 1.70 -4.37
N ALA A 368 2.66 0.51 -3.91
CA ALA A 368 1.29 0.13 -3.60
C ALA A 368 0.68 1.04 -2.53
N VAL A 369 1.39 1.29 -1.41
CA VAL A 369 0.91 2.19 -0.35
C VAL A 369 0.73 3.62 -0.86
N VAL A 370 1.71 4.15 -1.59
CA VAL A 370 1.66 5.53 -2.10
C VAL A 370 0.55 5.71 -3.13
N ASP A 371 0.34 4.73 -4.03
CA ASP A 371 -0.74 4.78 -5.02
C ASP A 371 -2.13 4.67 -4.36
N VAL A 372 -2.28 3.84 -3.32
CA VAL A 372 -3.52 3.77 -2.53
C VAL A 372 -3.80 5.11 -1.85
N LEU A 373 -2.83 5.68 -1.13
CA LEU A 373 -2.99 6.99 -0.49
C LEU A 373 -3.30 8.09 -1.51
N GLY A 374 -2.56 8.13 -2.62
CA GLY A 374 -2.81 9.10 -3.70
C GLY A 374 -4.19 8.96 -4.32
N THR A 375 -4.66 7.73 -4.52
CA THR A 375 -6.00 7.46 -5.06
C THR A 375 -7.09 7.88 -4.05
N LEU A 376 -6.93 7.55 -2.77
CA LEU A 376 -7.87 8.00 -1.73
C LEU A 376 -8.01 9.52 -1.70
N VAL A 377 -6.90 10.25 -1.83
CA VAL A 377 -6.91 11.73 -1.91
C VAL A 377 -7.56 12.21 -3.19
N ALA A 378 -7.19 11.66 -4.36
CA ALA A 378 -7.73 12.06 -5.66
C ALA A 378 -9.25 11.88 -5.74
N TYR A 379 -9.81 10.90 -5.05
CA TYR A 379 -11.25 10.60 -5.02
C TYR A 379 -11.96 11.14 -3.78
N GLY A 380 -11.31 12.00 -3.00
CA GLY A 380 -11.91 12.68 -1.84
C GLY A 380 -12.28 11.77 -0.68
N LYS A 381 -11.59 10.63 -0.56
CA LYS A 381 -11.78 9.66 0.53
C LYS A 381 -10.84 9.91 1.71
N LEU A 382 -9.79 10.71 1.51
CA LEU A 382 -8.78 11.07 2.50
C LEU A 382 -8.34 12.52 2.28
N GLY A 383 -7.77 13.17 3.31
CA GLY A 383 -7.22 14.52 3.21
C GLY A 383 -8.23 15.64 3.51
N SER A 384 -9.20 15.40 4.40
CA SER A 384 -10.18 16.42 4.82
C SER A 384 -9.59 17.50 5.74
N HIS A 385 -8.47 17.22 6.39
CA HIS A 385 -7.77 18.14 7.28
C HIS A 385 -6.66 18.87 6.52
N LYS A 386 -6.93 20.10 6.12
CA LYS A 386 -5.89 20.99 5.58
C LYS A 386 -4.76 21.13 6.61
N SER A 387 -3.54 20.86 6.19
CA SER A 387 -2.32 20.84 6.98
C SER A 387 -2.23 22.02 7.96
N ILE A 388 -2.31 21.72 9.26
CA ILE A 388 -1.97 22.66 10.34
C ILE A 388 -0.55 22.38 10.85
N ILE A 389 0.04 21.24 10.48
CA ILE A 389 1.32 20.78 11.02
C ILE A 389 2.45 21.28 10.12
N ARG A 390 3.16 22.30 10.62
CA ARG A 390 4.42 22.76 10.03
C ARG A 390 5.46 21.62 10.09
N GLY A 391 5.97 21.20 8.96
CA GLY A 391 7.08 20.25 8.91
C GLY A 391 7.05 19.23 7.78
N TRP A 392 5.92 19.04 7.09
CA TRP A 392 5.86 18.17 5.92
C TRP A 392 5.32 18.89 4.69
N GLY A 393 5.40 20.17 4.61
CA GLY A 393 4.92 20.92 3.46
C GLY A 393 4.97 22.43 3.67
N ALA A 394 6.14 22.99 3.80
CA ALA A 394 6.36 24.41 3.57
C ALA A 394 7.56 24.59 2.68
#